data_a06e301a9ece4ffa5cc9efb27c7e3eda
#
_entry.id   a06e301a9ece4ffa5cc9efb27c7e3eda
#
_cell.length_a   1.000
_cell.length_b   1.000
_cell.length_c   1.000
_cell.angle_alpha   90.00
_cell.angle_beta   90.00
_cell.angle_gamma   90.00
#
_symmetry.space_group_name_H-M   'P 1'
#
loop_
_entity.id
_entity.type
_entity.pdbx_description
1 polymer ?
#
loop_
_entity_poly.entity_id
_entity_poly.type
_entity_poly.pdbx_seq_one_letter_code
_entity_poly.pdbx_strand_id
1 'polypeptide(L)'
;KRVNDADGIRTEIICLNCGAHLGHLFLNEGFTSKQIRYCVNSISLKFIPNIKNTLKKAYFASGCFWGTEYFFMKAPGVTRTQVGFMGGNVENPTYEQVCQKNTGHFECTEVEYDPKITSYEEMLKLFFETHDFTQTDGQGPDIGPQYQSCIFYSSQEEKQVATSYPILIKILMYFSATCFSS
;
A
#
# COMPACT_ATOMS: atom_id res chain seq x y z
N LYS A 1 -20.27 14.95 19.07
CA LYS A 1 -21.43 15.85 19.08
C LYS A 1 -21.06 17.11 19.84
N ARG A 2 -21.60 18.28 19.44
CA ARG A 2 -21.44 19.57 20.12
C ARG A 2 -22.71 19.89 20.87
N VAL A 3 -22.59 20.32 22.11
CA VAL A 3 -23.69 20.78 22.95
C VAL A 3 -23.21 22.02 23.72
N ASN A 4 -24.11 22.90 24.13
CA ASN A 4 -23.75 23.99 25.03
C ASN A 4 -23.42 23.41 26.40
N ASP A 5 -22.35 23.93 27.03
CA ASP A 5 -22.02 23.59 28.40
C ASP A 5 -23.10 24.12 29.36
N ALA A 6 -23.17 23.55 30.56
CA ALA A 6 -24.15 23.96 31.57
C ALA A 6 -24.07 25.45 31.96
N ASP A 7 -22.90 26.09 31.80
CA ASP A 7 -22.70 27.52 32.01
C ASP A 7 -23.13 28.40 30.82
N GLY A 8 -23.50 27.76 29.69
CA GLY A 8 -23.92 28.44 28.45
C GLY A 8 -22.80 29.21 27.71
N ILE A 9 -21.57 29.19 28.20
CA ILE A 9 -20.45 29.98 27.67
C ILE A 9 -19.60 29.18 26.69
N ARG A 10 -19.46 27.86 26.91
CA ARG A 10 -18.58 26.98 26.14
C ARG A 10 -19.37 25.95 25.35
N THR A 11 -18.78 25.46 24.28
CA THR A 11 -19.34 24.36 23.51
C THR A 11 -18.65 23.05 23.96
N GLU A 12 -19.41 22.20 24.59
CA GLU A 12 -18.97 20.87 25.04
C GLU A 12 -18.84 19.90 23.84
N ILE A 13 -17.87 19.02 23.90
CA ILE A 13 -17.70 17.89 22.99
C ILE A 13 -18.04 16.63 23.76
N ILE A 14 -19.03 15.90 23.31
CA ILE A 14 -19.46 14.62 23.90
C ILE A 14 -19.32 13.48 22.91
N CYS A 15 -19.12 12.27 23.43
CA CYS A 15 -19.14 11.05 22.63
C CYS A 15 -20.53 10.85 22.03
N LEU A 16 -20.59 10.55 20.74
CA LEU A 16 -21.84 10.31 20.05
C LEU A 16 -22.52 9.02 20.48
N ASN A 17 -21.71 8.03 20.91
CA ASN A 17 -22.21 6.69 21.27
C ASN A 17 -22.70 6.60 22.71
N CYS A 18 -21.93 7.15 23.68
CA CYS A 18 -22.25 6.99 25.11
C CYS A 18 -22.54 8.30 25.85
N GLY A 19 -22.47 9.45 25.18
CA GLY A 19 -22.70 10.77 25.77
C GLY A 19 -21.61 11.28 26.72
N ALA A 20 -20.51 10.53 26.92
CA ALA A 20 -19.44 10.92 27.83
C ALA A 20 -18.81 12.23 27.39
N HIS A 21 -18.47 13.09 28.36
CA HIS A 21 -17.72 14.31 28.16
C HIS A 21 -16.32 14.03 27.59
N LEU A 22 -15.94 14.67 26.48
CA LEU A 22 -14.63 14.52 25.84
C LEU A 22 -13.76 15.78 25.94
N GLY A 23 -14.37 16.95 26.12
CA GLY A 23 -13.67 18.24 26.16
C GLY A 23 -14.54 19.38 25.66
N HIS A 24 -13.87 20.47 25.24
CA HIS A 24 -14.52 21.68 24.78
C HIS A 24 -13.98 22.18 23.44
N LEU A 25 -14.83 22.88 22.72
CA LEU A 25 -14.49 23.62 21.51
C LEU A 25 -14.33 25.11 21.85
N PHE A 26 -13.24 25.69 21.41
CA PHE A 26 -12.93 27.12 21.52
C PHE A 26 -12.87 27.74 20.14
N LEU A 27 -13.50 28.89 19.99
CA LEU A 27 -13.59 29.66 18.75
C LEU A 27 -12.88 31.00 18.90
N ASN A 28 -12.29 31.47 17.80
CA ASN A 28 -11.72 32.83 17.68
C ASN A 28 -10.61 33.19 18.69
N GLU A 29 -9.83 32.19 19.12
CA GLU A 29 -8.71 32.43 20.04
C GLU A 29 -7.37 32.78 19.35
N GLY A 30 -7.33 32.78 18.02
CA GLY A 30 -6.12 33.15 17.27
C GLY A 30 -5.03 32.10 17.15
N PHE A 31 -5.17 30.93 17.77
CA PHE A 31 -4.12 29.88 17.79
C PHE A 31 -4.05 29.03 16.52
N THR A 32 -5.07 29.06 15.68
CA THR A 32 -5.10 28.28 14.43
C THR A 32 -5.61 29.16 13.28
N SER A 33 -5.18 28.85 12.05
CA SER A 33 -5.68 29.55 10.85
C SER A 33 -7.20 29.42 10.65
N LYS A 34 -7.79 28.34 11.16
CA LYS A 34 -9.24 28.08 11.12
C LYS A 34 -10.01 28.73 12.27
N GLN A 35 -9.31 29.41 13.19
CA GLN A 35 -9.90 30.02 14.40
C GLN A 35 -10.72 29.03 15.25
N ILE A 36 -10.37 27.76 15.20
CA ILE A 36 -11.04 26.68 15.92
C ILE A 36 -10.00 25.86 16.65
N ARG A 37 -10.19 25.65 17.96
CA ARG A 37 -9.36 24.78 18.77
C ARG A 37 -10.23 23.77 19.54
N TYR A 38 -9.85 22.51 19.47
CA TYR A 38 -10.44 21.44 20.28
C TYR A 38 -9.53 21.14 21.47
N CYS A 39 -10.02 21.35 22.68
CA CYS A 39 -9.33 20.93 23.90
C CYS A 39 -10.00 19.65 24.39
N VAL A 40 -9.32 18.53 24.26
CA VAL A 40 -9.88 17.20 24.55
C VAL A 40 -9.14 16.60 25.74
N ASN A 41 -9.88 15.99 26.66
CA ASN A 41 -9.31 15.33 27.82
C ASN A 41 -8.57 14.05 27.39
N SER A 42 -7.24 14.04 27.57
CA SER A 42 -6.39 12.92 27.20
C SER A 42 -6.71 11.60 27.93
N ILE A 43 -7.27 11.69 29.14
CA ILE A 43 -7.70 10.50 29.89
C ILE A 43 -8.90 9.82 29.23
N SER A 44 -9.73 10.59 28.52
CA SER A 44 -10.92 10.08 27.81
C SER A 44 -10.60 9.49 26.45
N LEU A 45 -9.35 9.60 25.96
CA LEU A 45 -8.94 9.20 24.61
C LEU A 45 -7.72 8.31 24.64
N LYS A 46 -7.78 7.23 23.87
CA LYS A 46 -6.59 6.48 23.49
C LYS A 46 -6.12 7.01 22.13
N PHE A 47 -4.92 7.59 22.08
CA PHE A 47 -4.32 7.95 20.79
C PHE A 47 -3.99 6.67 20.04
N ILE A 48 -4.66 6.48 18.91
CA ILE A 48 -4.32 5.43 17.95
C ILE A 48 -3.71 6.17 16.76
N PRO A 49 -2.38 6.05 16.55
CA PRO A 49 -1.75 6.63 15.35
C PRO A 49 -2.48 6.14 14.12
N ASN A 50 -2.72 7.02 13.16
CA ASN A 50 -3.25 6.60 11.86
C ASN A 50 -2.13 5.85 11.11
N ILE A 51 -2.05 4.54 11.34
CA ILE A 51 -1.03 3.67 10.75
C ILE A 51 -1.11 3.67 9.22
N LYS A 52 -2.29 3.93 8.66
CA LYS A 52 -2.47 4.00 7.20
C LYS A 52 -1.57 5.03 6.50
N ASN A 53 -1.19 6.13 7.17
CA ASN A 53 -0.29 7.14 6.62
C ASN A 53 1.20 6.76 6.69
N THR A 54 1.55 5.64 7.31
CA THR A 54 2.94 5.17 7.42
C THR A 54 3.21 3.92 6.60
N LEU A 55 2.18 3.20 6.17
CA LEU A 55 2.33 2.01 5.34
C LEU A 55 2.78 2.39 3.93
N LYS A 56 3.67 1.59 3.38
CA LYS A 56 4.14 1.70 2.01
C LYS A 56 3.59 0.56 1.17
N LYS A 57 3.58 0.76 -0.14
CA LYS A 57 3.19 -0.24 -1.12
C LYS A 57 4.34 -0.57 -2.04
N ALA A 58 4.45 -1.84 -2.42
CA ALA A 58 5.35 -2.32 -3.44
C ALA A 58 4.59 -3.28 -4.37
N TYR A 59 5.06 -3.43 -5.61
CA TYR A 59 4.36 -4.20 -6.63
C TYR A 59 5.34 -5.12 -7.35
N PHE A 60 5.06 -6.42 -7.33
CA PHE A 60 5.94 -7.46 -7.87
C PHE A 60 5.18 -8.45 -8.75
N ALA A 61 5.77 -8.78 -9.89
CA ALA A 61 5.32 -9.85 -10.77
C ALA A 61 6.42 -10.91 -10.85
N SER A 62 6.12 -12.13 -10.45
CA SER A 62 7.07 -13.26 -10.40
C SER A 62 6.40 -14.58 -10.76
N GLY A 63 5.67 -14.60 -11.89
CA GLY A 63 4.87 -15.74 -12.31
C GLY A 63 3.42 -15.64 -11.84
N CYS A 64 2.80 -16.78 -11.54
CA CYS A 64 1.45 -16.82 -11.00
C CYS A 64 1.36 -16.00 -9.71
N PHE A 65 0.47 -15.00 -9.70
CA PHE A 65 0.34 -14.05 -8.58
C PHE A 65 -0.07 -14.71 -7.26
N TRP A 66 -0.74 -15.86 -7.26
CA TRP A 66 -1.05 -16.61 -6.04
C TRP A 66 0.21 -17.18 -5.37
N GLY A 67 1.19 -17.61 -6.17
CA GLY A 67 2.48 -18.05 -5.66
C GLY A 67 3.28 -16.88 -5.07
N THR A 68 3.31 -15.75 -5.77
CA THR A 68 3.94 -14.53 -5.32
C THR A 68 3.30 -14.04 -4.01
N GLU A 69 1.97 -13.93 -3.97
CA GLU A 69 1.22 -13.51 -2.78
C GLU A 69 1.50 -14.40 -1.57
N TYR A 70 1.55 -15.72 -1.75
CA TYR A 70 1.81 -16.68 -0.68
C TYR A 70 3.12 -16.41 0.08
N PHE A 71 4.18 -16.01 -0.62
CA PHE A 71 5.45 -15.69 0.01
C PHE A 71 5.39 -14.34 0.73
N PHE A 72 4.85 -13.30 0.07
CA PHE A 72 4.80 -11.96 0.64
C PHE A 72 3.86 -11.85 1.85
N MET A 73 2.70 -12.53 1.86
CA MET A 73 1.78 -12.49 3.00
C MET A 73 2.38 -13.04 4.30
N LYS A 74 3.47 -13.82 4.21
CA LYS A 74 4.18 -14.40 5.36
C LYS A 74 5.38 -13.56 5.80
N ALA A 75 5.77 -12.57 5.01
CA ALA A 75 6.95 -11.76 5.31
C ALA A 75 6.71 -10.86 6.52
N PRO A 76 7.70 -10.74 7.42
CA PRO A 76 7.59 -9.83 8.56
C PRO A 76 7.32 -8.39 8.09
N GLY A 77 6.38 -7.71 8.74
CA GLY A 77 6.04 -6.33 8.45
C GLY A 77 5.07 -6.13 7.28
N VAL A 78 4.73 -7.16 6.52
CA VAL A 78 3.66 -7.10 5.53
C VAL A 78 2.32 -7.11 6.26
N THR A 79 1.47 -6.14 5.95
CA THR A 79 0.17 -5.93 6.60
C THR A 79 -0.99 -6.37 5.72
N ARG A 80 -0.80 -6.35 4.41
CA ARG A 80 -1.79 -6.76 3.42
C ARG A 80 -1.11 -7.12 2.11
N THR A 81 -1.69 -8.10 1.42
CA THR A 81 -1.39 -8.41 0.02
C THR A 81 -2.66 -8.39 -0.81
N GLN A 82 -2.52 -8.14 -2.10
CA GLN A 82 -3.62 -8.18 -3.05
C GLN A 82 -3.08 -8.56 -4.42
N VAL A 83 -3.75 -9.49 -5.10
CA VAL A 83 -3.41 -9.88 -6.47
C VAL A 83 -4.18 -9.05 -7.49
N GLY A 84 -3.57 -8.84 -8.65
CA GLY A 84 -4.18 -8.07 -9.73
C GLY A 84 -3.29 -8.02 -10.98
N PHE A 85 -3.58 -7.07 -11.86
CA PHE A 85 -2.91 -6.91 -13.14
C PHE A 85 -2.30 -5.53 -13.28
N MET A 86 -1.10 -5.46 -13.87
CA MET A 86 -0.36 -4.22 -14.01
C MET A 86 0.49 -4.19 -15.28
N GLY A 87 0.77 -3.00 -15.81
CA GLY A 87 1.72 -2.80 -16.92
C GLY A 87 1.15 -2.88 -18.33
N GLY A 88 -0.08 -3.33 -18.50
CA GLY A 88 -0.72 -3.48 -19.83
C GLY A 88 -1.45 -2.24 -20.32
N ASN A 89 -2.09 -2.39 -21.48
CA ASN A 89 -2.75 -1.30 -22.21
C ASN A 89 -4.28 -1.34 -22.13
N VAL A 90 -4.84 -2.36 -21.48
CA VAL A 90 -6.29 -2.54 -21.33
C VAL A 90 -6.70 -2.00 -19.97
N GLU A 91 -7.67 -1.09 -19.95
CA GLU A 91 -8.21 -0.56 -18.70
C GLU A 91 -9.13 -1.60 -18.05
N ASN A 92 -8.90 -1.87 -16.74
CA ASN A 92 -9.66 -2.85 -15.94
C ASN A 92 -9.84 -4.22 -16.66
N PRO A 93 -8.73 -4.90 -17.02
CA PRO A 93 -8.82 -6.16 -17.74
C PRO A 93 -9.43 -7.25 -16.88
N THR A 94 -10.21 -8.15 -17.51
CA THR A 94 -10.62 -9.39 -16.84
C THR A 94 -9.51 -10.42 -16.89
N TYR A 95 -9.59 -11.43 -16.01
CA TYR A 95 -8.65 -12.55 -16.00
C TYR A 95 -8.59 -13.26 -17.39
N GLU A 96 -9.75 -13.50 -18.00
CA GLU A 96 -9.83 -14.15 -19.31
C GLU A 96 -9.13 -13.34 -20.41
N GLN A 97 -9.24 -12.01 -20.36
CA GLN A 97 -8.53 -11.13 -21.30
C GLN A 97 -7.02 -11.22 -21.14
N VAL A 98 -6.52 -11.23 -19.91
CA VAL A 98 -5.07 -11.37 -19.65
C VAL A 98 -4.58 -12.74 -20.09
N CYS A 99 -5.34 -13.81 -19.87
CA CYS A 99 -5.02 -15.17 -20.33
C CYS A 99 -4.92 -15.28 -21.88
N GLN A 100 -5.55 -14.38 -22.64
CA GLN A 100 -5.38 -14.30 -24.10
C GLN A 100 -4.01 -13.76 -24.53
N LYS A 101 -3.16 -13.31 -23.57
CA LYS A 101 -1.77 -12.88 -23.78
C LYS A 101 -1.58 -11.65 -24.69
N ASN A 102 -2.61 -10.86 -24.92
CA ASN A 102 -2.59 -9.69 -25.83
C ASN A 102 -2.83 -8.35 -25.11
N THR A 103 -3.01 -8.35 -23.80
CA THR A 103 -3.27 -7.13 -23.01
C THR A 103 -2.00 -6.42 -22.57
N GLY A 104 -0.84 -7.10 -22.58
CA GLY A 104 0.43 -6.61 -22.06
C GLY A 104 0.50 -6.55 -20.53
N HIS A 105 -0.52 -7.03 -19.83
CA HIS A 105 -0.53 -7.06 -18.36
C HIS A 105 0.29 -8.21 -17.81
N PHE A 106 0.93 -7.94 -16.66
CA PHE A 106 1.56 -8.94 -15.82
C PHE A 106 0.59 -9.33 -14.69
N GLU A 107 0.63 -10.58 -14.27
CA GLU A 107 0.10 -10.99 -12.98
C GLU A 107 0.97 -10.38 -11.89
N CYS A 108 0.38 -9.51 -11.07
CA CYS A 108 1.10 -8.68 -10.11
C CYS A 108 0.51 -8.82 -8.70
N THR A 109 1.37 -8.77 -7.71
CA THR A 109 0.98 -8.71 -6.30
C THR A 109 1.31 -7.33 -5.74
N GLU A 110 0.31 -6.62 -5.24
CA GLU A 110 0.47 -5.45 -4.37
C GLU A 110 0.81 -5.93 -2.96
N VAL A 111 1.85 -5.38 -2.37
CA VAL A 111 2.31 -5.66 -1.02
C VAL A 111 2.28 -4.38 -0.21
N GLU A 112 1.42 -4.32 0.81
CA GLU A 112 1.39 -3.22 1.78
C GLU A 112 2.19 -3.62 3.02
N TYR A 113 3.16 -2.79 3.42
CA TYR A 113 4.08 -3.11 4.51
C TYR A 113 4.35 -1.93 5.43
N ASP A 114 4.70 -2.23 6.69
CA ASP A 114 5.12 -1.23 7.68
C ASP A 114 6.63 -0.96 7.54
N PRO A 115 7.04 0.24 7.10
CA PRO A 115 8.46 0.58 6.92
C PRO A 115 9.26 0.66 8.22
N LYS A 116 8.61 0.54 9.38
CA LYS A 116 9.27 0.43 10.69
C LYS A 116 9.71 -0.99 11.01
N ILE A 117 9.14 -1.99 10.33
CA ILE A 117 9.39 -3.41 10.57
C ILE A 117 10.21 -4.01 9.44
N THR A 118 9.96 -3.59 8.20
CA THR A 118 10.63 -4.10 7.01
C THR A 118 10.92 -2.97 6.01
N SER A 119 11.71 -3.24 4.98
CA SER A 119 12.09 -2.26 3.97
C SER A 119 11.75 -2.74 2.56
N TYR A 120 11.75 -1.80 1.59
CA TYR A 120 11.63 -2.14 0.18
C TYR A 120 12.75 -3.09 -0.29
N GLU A 121 13.96 -2.92 0.26
CA GLU A 121 15.10 -3.78 -0.03
C GLU A 121 14.87 -5.23 0.44
N GLU A 122 14.29 -5.42 1.64
CA GLU A 122 13.92 -6.76 2.13
C GLU A 122 12.82 -7.39 1.27
N MET A 123 11.86 -6.59 0.78
CA MET A 123 10.85 -7.08 -0.17
C MET A 123 11.46 -7.49 -1.50
N LEU A 124 12.42 -6.72 -2.03
CA LEU A 124 13.17 -7.09 -3.23
C LEU A 124 13.99 -8.36 -3.05
N LYS A 125 14.64 -8.51 -1.91
CA LYS A 125 15.39 -9.73 -1.59
C LYS A 125 14.46 -10.95 -1.61
N LEU A 126 13.31 -10.86 -0.95
CA LEU A 126 12.31 -11.93 -0.97
C LEU A 126 11.83 -12.24 -2.40
N PHE A 127 11.59 -11.19 -3.21
CA PHE A 127 11.26 -11.35 -4.63
C PHE A 127 12.29 -12.19 -5.36
N PHE A 128 13.60 -11.88 -5.23
CA PHE A 128 14.65 -12.61 -5.90
C PHE A 128 14.89 -14.03 -5.35
N GLU A 129 14.57 -14.27 -4.08
CA GLU A 129 14.76 -15.58 -3.44
C GLU A 129 13.63 -16.57 -3.73
N THR A 130 12.46 -16.10 -4.17
CA THR A 130 11.24 -16.92 -4.25
C THR A 130 10.87 -17.38 -5.66
N HIS A 131 11.62 -16.94 -6.70
CA HIS A 131 11.34 -17.36 -8.08
C HIS A 131 12.62 -17.36 -8.95
N ASP A 132 12.56 -18.00 -10.10
CA ASP A 132 13.64 -17.96 -11.08
C ASP A 132 13.52 -16.72 -11.98
N PHE A 133 14.13 -15.64 -11.58
CA PHE A 133 14.16 -14.36 -12.34
C PHE A 133 14.98 -14.45 -13.64
N THR A 134 15.68 -15.56 -13.90
CA THR A 134 16.44 -15.77 -15.14
C THR A 134 15.59 -16.30 -16.28
N GLN A 135 14.41 -16.86 -15.98
CA GLN A 135 13.44 -17.29 -16.98
C GLN A 135 12.76 -16.08 -17.61
N THR A 136 12.79 -15.96 -18.93
CA THR A 136 12.34 -14.78 -19.67
C THR A 136 10.99 -14.93 -20.37
N ASP A 137 10.44 -16.11 -20.43
CA ASP A 137 9.19 -16.44 -21.13
C ASP A 137 8.03 -16.81 -20.19
N GLY A 138 8.27 -16.73 -18.88
CA GLY A 138 7.29 -17.08 -17.85
C GLY A 138 7.94 -17.38 -16.53
N GLN A 139 7.35 -18.29 -15.74
CA GLN A 139 7.91 -18.77 -14.48
C GLN A 139 7.55 -20.25 -14.27
N GLY A 140 8.56 -21.13 -14.20
CA GLY A 140 8.34 -22.56 -14.08
C GLY A 140 7.49 -23.08 -15.24
N PRO A 141 6.39 -23.80 -14.97
CA PRO A 141 5.50 -24.32 -16.01
C PRO A 141 4.56 -23.26 -16.63
N ASP A 142 4.43 -22.10 -15.98
CA ASP A 142 3.53 -21.03 -16.43
C ASP A 142 4.23 -20.18 -17.50
N ILE A 143 3.91 -20.46 -18.77
CA ILE A 143 4.53 -19.82 -19.93
C ILE A 143 3.60 -18.76 -20.50
N GLY A 144 4.11 -17.53 -20.58
CA GLY A 144 3.41 -16.39 -21.20
C GLY A 144 3.90 -15.04 -20.66
N PRO A 145 3.62 -13.96 -21.40
CA PRO A 145 4.07 -12.61 -21.04
C PRO A 145 3.52 -12.15 -19.68
N GLN A 146 2.33 -12.58 -19.30
CA GLN A 146 1.72 -12.27 -18.02
C GLN A 146 2.46 -12.86 -16.81
N TYR A 147 3.25 -13.91 -17.02
CA TYR A 147 4.01 -14.62 -15.98
C TYR A 147 5.49 -14.25 -15.91
N GLN A 148 5.91 -13.27 -16.70
CA GLN A 148 7.29 -12.79 -16.67
C GLN A 148 7.60 -12.05 -15.37
N SER A 149 8.88 -12.04 -15.00
CA SER A 149 9.37 -11.29 -13.84
C SER A 149 9.39 -9.79 -14.12
N CYS A 150 8.76 -9.01 -13.25
CA CYS A 150 8.72 -7.56 -13.37
C CYS A 150 8.66 -6.87 -11.99
N ILE A 151 9.32 -5.73 -11.88
CA ILE A 151 9.26 -4.84 -10.73
C ILE A 151 8.60 -3.53 -11.15
N PHE A 152 7.55 -3.12 -10.44
CA PHE A 152 6.92 -1.83 -10.61
C PHE A 152 7.36 -0.90 -9.48
N TYR A 153 8.04 0.19 -9.81
CA TYR A 153 8.54 1.16 -8.83
C TYR A 153 7.65 2.42 -8.80
N SER A 154 7.43 2.98 -7.63
CA SER A 154 6.62 4.18 -7.40
C SER A 154 7.45 5.45 -7.14
N SER A 155 8.75 5.31 -6.92
CA SER A 155 9.67 6.43 -6.70
C SER A 155 11.04 6.19 -7.31
N GLN A 156 11.83 7.27 -7.42
CA GLN A 156 13.21 7.15 -7.91
C GLN A 156 14.11 6.40 -6.92
N GLU A 157 13.81 6.50 -5.62
CA GLU A 157 14.51 5.74 -4.58
C GLU A 157 14.29 4.23 -4.77
N GLU A 158 13.05 3.79 -4.97
CA GLU A 158 12.73 2.39 -5.25
C GLU A 158 13.43 1.89 -6.51
N LYS A 159 13.42 2.71 -7.57
CA LYS A 159 14.15 2.40 -8.80
C LYS A 159 15.64 2.22 -8.55
N GLN A 160 16.27 3.14 -7.79
CA GLN A 160 17.70 3.07 -7.48
C GLN A 160 18.03 1.82 -6.66
N VAL A 161 17.24 1.52 -5.64
CA VAL A 161 17.41 0.30 -4.83
C VAL A 161 17.27 -0.94 -5.71
N ALA A 162 16.23 -1.02 -6.53
CA ALA A 162 16.04 -2.13 -7.44
C ALA A 162 17.24 -2.27 -8.43
N THR A 163 17.71 -1.19 -9.04
CA THR A 163 18.84 -1.22 -9.99
C THR A 163 20.20 -1.49 -9.35
N SER A 164 20.33 -1.39 -8.04
CA SER A 164 21.57 -1.75 -7.34
C SER A 164 21.84 -3.27 -7.27
N TYR A 165 20.81 -4.07 -7.52
CA TYR A 165 20.97 -5.53 -7.62
C TYR A 165 21.65 -5.89 -8.94
N PRO A 166 22.84 -6.54 -8.94
CA PRO A 166 23.65 -6.77 -10.14
C PRO A 166 23.00 -7.74 -11.16
N ILE A 167 21.86 -8.31 -10.81
CA ILE A 167 21.15 -9.35 -11.57
C ILE A 167 20.11 -8.77 -12.54
N LEU A 168 19.84 -7.47 -12.46
CA LEU A 168 18.73 -6.78 -13.14
C LEU A 168 18.85 -6.63 -14.67
N ILE A 169 19.86 -7.16 -15.31
CA ILE A 169 20.01 -7.06 -16.78
C ILE A 169 18.86 -7.72 -17.55
N LYS A 170 18.03 -8.53 -16.88
CA LYS A 170 16.93 -9.29 -17.51
C LYS A 170 15.53 -9.01 -16.95
N ILE A 171 15.37 -8.26 -15.86
CA ILE A 171 14.05 -8.00 -15.26
C ILE A 171 13.48 -6.70 -15.81
N LEU A 172 12.22 -6.77 -16.25
CA LEU A 172 11.48 -5.61 -16.69
C LEU A 172 11.17 -4.70 -15.50
N MET A 173 11.33 -3.39 -15.69
CA MET A 173 11.02 -2.39 -14.68
C MET A 173 10.12 -1.33 -15.25
N TYR A 174 8.96 -1.14 -14.63
CA TYR A 174 7.98 -0.14 -15.04
C TYR A 174 7.71 0.86 -13.91
N PHE A 175 7.45 2.11 -14.29
CA PHE A 175 6.91 3.08 -13.35
C PHE A 175 5.45 2.73 -13.03
N SER A 176 5.08 2.71 -11.74
CA SER A 176 3.78 2.27 -11.24
C SER A 176 2.62 3.27 -11.49
N ALA A 177 2.77 4.21 -12.44
CA ALA A 177 1.68 5.11 -12.84
C ALA A 177 0.54 4.39 -13.59
N THR A 178 0.74 3.12 -13.97
CA THR A 178 -0.33 2.27 -14.51
C THR A 178 -1.17 1.70 -13.38
N CYS A 179 -2.49 1.90 -13.45
CA CYS A 179 -3.41 1.43 -12.42
C CYS A 179 -3.26 -0.07 -12.17
N PHE A 180 -3.13 -0.42 -10.89
CA PHE A 180 -3.31 -1.78 -10.41
C PHE A 180 -4.81 -2.09 -10.47
N SER A 181 -5.23 -3.05 -11.29
CA SER A 181 -6.61 -3.54 -11.34
C SER A 181 -6.68 -4.93 -10.71
N SER A 182 -7.50 -5.03 -9.68
CA SER A 182 -7.75 -6.26 -8.92
C SER A 182 -9.03 -6.94 -9.35
#